data_ea096fa13c4df970e2a46d33467ec2e7
#
_entry.id   ea096fa13c4df970e2a46d33467ec2e7
#
_cell.length_a   1.000
_cell.length_b   1.000
_cell.length_c   1.000
_cell.angle_alpha   90.00
_cell.angle_beta   90.00
_cell.angle_gamma   90.00
#
_symmetry.space_group_name_H-M   'P 1'
#
loop_
_entity.id
_entity.type
_entity.pdbx_description
1 polymer ?
#
loop_
_entity_poly.entity_id
_entity_poly.type
_entity_poly.pdbx_seq_one_letter_code
_entity_poly.pdbx_strand_id
1 'polypeptide(L)'
;MAADTGAVADALGVNRFAVLGASGGGPHALACAAAIPGRVLGAVSIAGLAPFSAENLAWFDGMAPAGEAELRAATAGPVVLAEHLSTAAFDPEIFTPADHMALTGIWSWLGDVAGQAAAGGVDGMVDDDLAYVHPWGFDPTQVEVPVLLVHGEKDRIVPAAHSMWLANQVPVAELRLRPHAGHISVLGEGVAAMKWLTRLGADG
;
A
#
# COMPACT_ATOMS: atom_id res chain seq x y z
N MET A 1 -7.35 -11.76 3.49
CA MET A 1 -7.46 -10.32 3.83
C MET A 1 -8.89 -9.77 3.70
N ALA A 2 -9.52 -9.67 2.49
CA ALA A 2 -10.89 -9.11 2.39
C ALA A 2 -11.95 -9.89 3.20
N ALA A 3 -11.89 -11.22 3.19
CA ALA A 3 -12.76 -12.07 4.00
C ALA A 3 -12.57 -11.84 5.52
N ASP A 4 -11.33 -11.67 5.96
CA ASP A 4 -11.00 -11.40 7.37
C ASP A 4 -11.52 -10.03 7.80
N THR A 5 -11.36 -9.02 6.92
CA THR A 5 -11.93 -7.68 7.16
C THR A 5 -13.45 -7.75 7.30
N GLY A 6 -14.13 -8.53 6.46
CA GLY A 6 -15.56 -8.80 6.58
C GLY A 6 -15.93 -9.45 7.91
N ALA A 7 -15.19 -10.49 8.32
CA ALA A 7 -15.42 -11.19 9.57
C ALA A 7 -15.22 -10.31 10.82
N VAL A 8 -14.18 -9.44 10.79
CA VAL A 8 -13.97 -8.45 11.86
C VAL A 8 -15.12 -7.46 11.92
N ALA A 9 -15.58 -6.93 10.78
CA ALA A 9 -16.72 -6.02 10.73
C ALA A 9 -17.99 -6.68 11.27
N ASP A 10 -18.23 -7.97 10.97
CA ASP A 10 -19.35 -8.75 11.49
C ASP A 10 -19.28 -8.90 13.00
N ALA A 11 -18.09 -9.24 13.53
CA ALA A 11 -17.88 -9.36 14.98
C ALA A 11 -18.11 -8.04 15.74
N LEU A 12 -17.88 -6.90 15.07
CA LEU A 12 -18.12 -5.55 15.60
C LEU A 12 -19.55 -5.04 15.34
N GLY A 13 -20.39 -5.78 14.64
CA GLY A 13 -21.75 -5.34 14.24
C GLY A 13 -21.75 -4.20 13.25
N VAL A 14 -20.66 -4.02 12.47
CA VAL A 14 -20.51 -2.96 11.48
C VAL A 14 -20.94 -3.45 10.11
N ASN A 15 -22.06 -2.95 9.61
CA ASN A 15 -22.60 -3.36 8.30
C ASN A 15 -21.86 -2.72 7.12
N ARG A 16 -21.58 -1.42 7.19
CA ARG A 16 -20.88 -0.65 6.14
C ARG A 16 -19.69 0.09 6.72
N PHE A 17 -18.59 0.11 6.01
CA PHE A 17 -17.34 0.72 6.44
C PHE A 17 -16.54 1.23 5.24
N ALA A 18 -15.57 2.09 5.51
CA ALA A 18 -14.56 2.51 4.54
C ALA A 18 -13.22 1.85 4.88
N VAL A 19 -12.34 1.71 3.90
CA VAL A 19 -11.02 1.12 4.06
C VAL A 19 -9.93 2.10 3.66
N LEU A 20 -8.82 2.07 4.41
CA LEU A 20 -7.62 2.84 4.10
C LEU A 20 -6.41 1.95 4.31
N GLY A 21 -5.52 1.93 3.32
CA GLY A 21 -4.26 1.23 3.39
C GLY A 21 -3.11 2.10 2.91
N ALA A 22 -1.94 1.93 3.52
CA ALA A 22 -0.71 2.61 3.11
C ALA A 22 0.32 1.57 2.68
N SER A 23 1.19 1.91 1.71
CA SER A 23 2.21 1.01 1.18
C SER A 23 1.58 -0.32 0.74
N GLY A 24 2.07 -1.45 1.21
CA GLY A 24 1.49 -2.78 1.00
C GLY A 24 0.02 -2.91 1.44
N GLY A 25 -0.46 -2.07 2.36
CA GLY A 25 -1.88 -1.99 2.71
C GLY A 25 -2.78 -1.44 1.60
N GLY A 26 -2.23 -0.70 0.63
CA GLY A 26 -2.98 -0.15 -0.51
C GLY A 26 -3.67 -1.23 -1.34
N PRO A 27 -2.96 -2.25 -1.85
CA PRO A 27 -3.55 -3.41 -2.51
C PRO A 27 -4.64 -4.10 -1.69
N HIS A 28 -4.44 -4.23 -0.39
CA HIS A 28 -5.43 -4.84 0.51
C HIS A 28 -6.72 -4.02 0.64
N ALA A 29 -6.60 -2.68 0.67
CA ALA A 29 -7.77 -1.79 0.66
C ALA A 29 -8.55 -1.93 -0.66
N LEU A 30 -7.85 -2.01 -1.80
CA LEU A 30 -8.47 -2.26 -3.11
C LEU A 30 -9.11 -3.65 -3.20
N ALA A 31 -8.49 -4.67 -2.61
CA ALA A 31 -9.06 -6.02 -2.52
C ALA A 31 -10.39 -6.03 -1.75
N CYS A 32 -10.47 -5.28 -0.64
CA CYS A 32 -11.74 -5.14 0.09
C CYS A 32 -12.81 -4.45 -0.76
N ALA A 33 -12.44 -3.38 -1.47
CA ALA A 33 -13.33 -2.65 -2.35
C ALA A 33 -13.88 -3.52 -3.49
N ALA A 34 -13.04 -4.39 -4.07
CA ALA A 34 -13.43 -5.31 -5.13
C ALA A 34 -14.27 -6.50 -4.62
N ALA A 35 -13.87 -7.10 -3.49
CA ALA A 35 -14.46 -8.35 -3.02
C ALA A 35 -15.78 -8.17 -2.24
N ILE A 36 -15.97 -7.04 -1.58
CA ILE A 36 -17.16 -6.77 -0.75
C ILE A 36 -17.77 -5.39 -1.03
N PRO A 37 -18.07 -5.05 -2.30
CA PRO A 37 -18.51 -3.70 -2.71
C PRO A 37 -19.82 -3.27 -2.05
N GLY A 38 -20.70 -4.21 -1.67
CA GLY A 38 -21.95 -3.92 -0.97
C GLY A 38 -21.78 -3.38 0.45
N ARG A 39 -20.59 -3.49 1.04
CA ARG A 39 -20.26 -3.07 2.41
C ARG A 39 -19.21 -1.96 2.46
N VAL A 40 -18.31 -1.92 1.49
CA VAL A 40 -17.25 -0.90 1.43
C VAL A 40 -17.82 0.36 0.81
N LEU A 41 -17.77 1.47 1.56
CA LEU A 41 -18.23 2.79 1.14
C LEU A 41 -17.27 3.47 0.18
N GLY A 42 -15.99 3.19 0.32
CA GLY A 42 -14.90 3.69 -0.50
C GLY A 42 -13.56 3.23 0.05
N ALA A 43 -12.53 3.32 -0.77
CA ALA A 43 -11.17 2.89 -0.44
C ALA A 43 -10.16 4.02 -0.62
N VAL A 44 -9.14 4.02 0.23
CA VAL A 44 -7.96 4.89 0.09
C VAL A 44 -6.71 4.02 0.00
N SER A 45 -5.87 4.29 -0.99
CA SER A 45 -4.52 3.75 -1.08
C SER A 45 -3.51 4.90 -1.02
N ILE A 46 -2.65 4.91 -0.01
CA ILE A 46 -1.56 5.87 0.14
C ILE A 46 -0.25 5.17 -0.17
N ALA A 47 0.49 5.63 -1.18
CA ALA A 47 1.78 5.05 -1.60
C ALA A 47 1.70 3.54 -1.89
N GLY A 48 0.58 3.06 -2.45
CA GLY A 48 0.34 1.64 -2.70
C GLY A 48 0.89 1.17 -4.03
N LEU A 49 1.17 -0.15 -4.08
CA LEU A 49 1.62 -0.83 -5.30
C LEU A 49 0.47 -1.01 -6.31
N ALA A 50 0.85 -1.15 -7.58
CA ALA A 50 0.00 -1.72 -8.62
C ALA A 50 0.23 -3.24 -8.72
N PRO A 51 -0.68 -4.02 -9.34
CA PRO A 51 -0.47 -5.43 -9.60
C PRO A 51 0.85 -5.69 -10.34
N PHE A 52 1.55 -6.76 -9.99
CA PHE A 52 2.78 -7.13 -10.68
C PHE A 52 2.55 -7.44 -12.17
N SER A 53 1.35 -7.88 -12.50
CA SER A 53 0.89 -8.11 -13.88
C SER A 53 0.46 -6.85 -14.63
N ALA A 54 0.68 -5.64 -14.07
CA ALA A 54 0.28 -4.38 -14.67
C ALA A 54 0.93 -4.18 -16.06
N GLU A 55 0.15 -4.25 -17.12
CA GLU A 55 0.64 -4.05 -18.47
C GLU A 55 1.08 -2.59 -18.68
N ASN A 56 2.18 -2.41 -19.40
CA ASN A 56 2.78 -1.10 -19.70
C ASN A 56 3.27 -0.31 -18.46
N LEU A 57 3.41 -0.93 -17.31
CA LEU A 57 4.09 -0.39 -16.15
C LEU A 57 5.49 -1.02 -16.04
N ALA A 58 6.53 -0.20 -16.09
CA ALA A 58 7.88 -0.63 -15.73
C ALA A 58 7.94 -0.77 -14.20
N TRP A 59 7.47 -1.90 -13.67
CA TRP A 59 7.04 -2.10 -12.29
C TRP A 59 8.12 -1.76 -11.24
N PHE A 60 9.38 -2.02 -11.54
CA PHE A 60 10.52 -1.71 -10.66
C PHE A 60 11.15 -0.34 -10.91
N ASP A 61 10.79 0.34 -12.02
CA ASP A 61 11.43 1.58 -12.42
C ASP A 61 11.21 2.70 -11.40
N GLY A 62 12.31 3.28 -10.91
CA GLY A 62 12.29 4.32 -9.87
C GLY A 62 12.35 3.78 -8.42
N MET A 63 12.31 2.48 -8.20
CA MET A 63 12.57 1.90 -6.86
C MET A 63 14.04 2.09 -6.48
N ALA A 64 14.29 2.30 -5.19
CA ALA A 64 15.63 2.23 -4.65
C ALA A 64 16.20 0.80 -4.79
N PRO A 65 17.52 0.64 -4.99
CA PRO A 65 18.11 -0.68 -5.28
C PRO A 65 17.80 -1.76 -4.24
N ALA A 66 17.71 -1.39 -2.96
CA ALA A 66 17.40 -2.34 -1.89
C ALA A 66 15.96 -2.89 -2.00
N GLY A 67 14.96 -2.02 -2.21
CA GLY A 67 13.57 -2.45 -2.38
C GLY A 67 13.35 -3.23 -3.69
N GLU A 68 14.03 -2.82 -4.78
CA GLU A 68 14.01 -3.58 -6.02
C GLU A 68 14.58 -4.99 -5.83
N ALA A 69 15.72 -5.13 -5.12
CA ALA A 69 16.35 -6.42 -4.86
C ALA A 69 15.45 -7.35 -4.04
N GLU A 70 14.77 -6.82 -3.02
CA GLU A 70 13.82 -7.53 -2.17
C GLU A 70 12.66 -8.09 -3.00
N LEU A 71 11.98 -7.24 -3.76
CA LEU A 71 10.83 -7.67 -4.57
C LEU A 71 11.22 -8.55 -5.75
N ARG A 72 12.44 -8.42 -6.29
CA ARG A 72 12.98 -9.39 -7.25
C ARG A 72 13.25 -10.74 -6.60
N ALA A 73 13.73 -10.77 -5.35
CA ALA A 73 13.85 -12.01 -4.58
C ALA A 73 12.48 -12.66 -4.36
N ALA A 74 11.43 -11.85 -4.10
CA ALA A 74 10.06 -12.35 -4.01
C ALA A 74 9.59 -13.02 -5.31
N THR A 75 9.91 -12.47 -6.48
CA THR A 75 9.58 -13.13 -7.77
C THR A 75 10.30 -14.45 -7.99
N ALA A 76 11.43 -14.67 -7.33
CA ALA A 76 12.17 -15.93 -7.36
C ALA A 76 11.65 -16.99 -6.37
N GLY A 77 10.76 -16.60 -5.47
CA GLY A 77 10.07 -17.50 -4.55
C GLY A 77 10.45 -17.33 -3.07
N PRO A 78 9.70 -17.98 -2.17
CA PRO A 78 9.77 -17.73 -0.73
C PRO A 78 11.13 -18.04 -0.10
N VAL A 79 11.84 -19.05 -0.59
CA VAL A 79 13.15 -19.43 -0.04
C VAL A 79 14.20 -18.37 -0.34
N VAL A 80 14.23 -17.86 -1.58
CA VAL A 80 15.17 -16.82 -2.01
C VAL A 80 14.88 -15.51 -1.28
N LEU A 81 13.60 -15.17 -1.13
CA LEU A 81 13.18 -13.98 -0.40
C LEU A 81 13.55 -14.06 1.08
N ALA A 82 13.27 -15.18 1.75
CA ALA A 82 13.60 -15.37 3.17
C ALA A 82 15.12 -15.28 3.42
N GLU A 83 15.95 -15.84 2.53
CA GLU A 83 17.40 -15.70 2.59
C GLU A 83 17.83 -14.23 2.41
N HIS A 84 17.25 -13.53 1.43
CA HIS A 84 17.51 -12.11 1.20
C HIS A 84 17.17 -11.28 2.44
N LEU A 85 15.95 -11.40 2.96
CA LEU A 85 15.48 -10.65 4.13
C LEU A 85 16.28 -10.93 5.39
N SER A 86 16.78 -12.15 5.54
CA SER A 86 17.59 -12.55 6.71
C SER A 86 19.01 -11.99 6.69
N THR A 87 19.51 -11.60 5.51
CA THR A 87 20.92 -11.19 5.31
C THR A 87 21.06 -9.73 4.85
N ALA A 88 20.01 -9.13 4.30
CA ALA A 88 20.04 -7.77 3.81
C ALA A 88 20.24 -6.76 4.96
N ALA A 89 21.17 -5.83 4.74
CA ALA A 89 21.33 -4.71 5.65
C ALA A 89 20.31 -3.62 5.31
N PHE A 90 19.78 -2.98 6.35
CA PHE A 90 18.92 -1.83 6.16
C PHE A 90 19.68 -0.68 5.46
N ASP A 91 19.11 -0.18 4.36
CA ASP A 91 19.65 0.95 3.60
C ASP A 91 18.79 2.20 3.84
N PRO A 92 19.25 3.20 4.62
CA PRO A 92 18.51 4.42 4.88
C PRO A 92 18.32 5.29 3.63
N GLU A 93 19.10 5.08 2.56
CA GLU A 93 19.01 5.84 1.31
C GLU A 93 17.74 5.52 0.50
N ILE A 94 16.96 4.52 0.92
CA ILE A 94 15.63 4.28 0.36
C ILE A 94 14.68 5.44 0.67
N PHE A 95 14.93 6.20 1.76
CA PHE A 95 14.12 7.32 2.19
C PHE A 95 14.64 8.65 1.65
N THR A 96 13.71 9.53 1.31
CA THR A 96 14.02 10.92 0.97
C THR A 96 14.33 11.76 2.22
N PRO A 97 14.94 12.95 2.08
CA PRO A 97 15.09 13.87 3.21
C PRO A 97 13.77 14.22 3.90
N ALA A 98 12.66 14.32 3.14
CA ALA A 98 11.34 14.56 3.70
C ALA A 98 10.85 13.36 4.53
N ASP A 99 11.16 12.13 4.12
CA ASP A 99 10.85 10.92 4.88
C ASP A 99 11.65 10.84 6.17
N HIS A 100 12.94 11.16 6.14
CA HIS A 100 13.76 11.22 7.34
C HIS A 100 13.24 12.25 8.35
N MET A 101 12.81 13.43 7.90
CA MET A 101 12.14 14.40 8.77
C MET A 101 10.84 13.86 9.36
N ALA A 102 10.03 13.15 8.58
CA ALA A 102 8.80 12.54 9.03
C ALA A 102 9.05 11.44 10.07
N LEU A 103 10.07 10.58 9.84
CA LEU A 103 10.48 9.49 10.74
C LEU A 103 11.10 9.99 12.06
N THR A 104 11.68 11.17 12.07
CA THR A 104 12.16 11.81 13.31
C THR A 104 11.10 12.69 13.99
N GLY A 105 9.96 12.88 13.33
CA GLY A 105 8.82 13.69 13.78
C GLY A 105 7.59 12.88 14.12
N ILE A 106 6.48 13.20 13.48
CA ILE A 106 5.14 12.62 13.74
C ILE A 106 5.06 11.12 13.49
N TRP A 107 5.94 10.57 12.66
CA TRP A 107 5.98 9.15 12.30
C TRP A 107 7.13 8.40 12.99
N SER A 108 7.75 8.96 14.04
CA SER A 108 8.87 8.32 14.74
C SER A 108 8.53 6.96 15.34
N TRP A 109 7.29 6.73 15.74
CA TRP A 109 6.82 5.46 16.27
C TRP A 109 6.84 4.30 15.25
N LEU A 110 6.89 4.58 13.94
CA LEU A 110 7.00 3.54 12.91
C LEU A 110 8.27 2.70 13.04
N GLY A 111 9.37 3.32 13.49
CA GLY A 111 10.62 2.61 13.76
C GLY A 111 10.46 1.54 14.85
N ASP A 112 9.74 1.85 15.91
CA ASP A 112 9.47 0.90 16.99
C ASP A 112 8.57 -0.25 16.52
N VAL A 113 7.54 0.07 15.70
CA VAL A 113 6.65 -0.95 15.12
C VAL A 113 7.42 -1.88 14.19
N ALA A 114 8.24 -1.32 13.29
CA ALA A 114 9.06 -2.11 12.37
C ALA A 114 10.07 -2.99 13.14
N GLY A 115 10.70 -2.46 14.19
CA GLY A 115 11.62 -3.21 15.04
C GLY A 115 10.92 -4.37 15.77
N GLN A 116 9.72 -4.16 16.28
CA GLN A 116 8.93 -5.22 16.92
C GLN A 116 8.49 -6.29 15.92
N ALA A 117 8.07 -5.91 14.72
CA ALA A 117 7.72 -6.84 13.66
C ALA A 117 8.92 -7.71 13.26
N ALA A 118 10.08 -7.10 13.04
CA ALA A 118 11.32 -7.80 12.68
C ALA A 118 11.80 -8.78 13.77
N ALA A 119 11.53 -8.50 15.06
CA ALA A 119 11.87 -9.40 16.16
C ALA A 119 11.11 -10.74 16.10
N GLY A 120 9.98 -10.80 15.41
CA GLY A 120 9.19 -12.01 15.17
C GLY A 120 9.72 -12.90 14.03
N GLY A 121 10.77 -12.49 13.32
CA GLY A 121 11.28 -13.16 12.14
C GLY A 121 10.78 -12.53 10.83
N VAL A 122 11.11 -13.16 9.70
CA VAL A 122 10.83 -12.61 8.37
C VAL A 122 9.57 -13.19 7.69
N ASP A 123 8.91 -14.16 8.30
CA ASP A 123 7.82 -14.92 7.67
C ASP A 123 6.67 -14.01 7.22
N GLY A 124 6.30 -13.02 8.04
CA GLY A 124 5.24 -12.08 7.68
C GLY A 124 5.61 -11.18 6.49
N MET A 125 6.89 -10.76 6.40
CA MET A 125 7.36 -10.00 5.24
C MET A 125 7.40 -10.88 3.99
N VAL A 126 7.80 -12.15 4.14
CA VAL A 126 7.78 -13.13 3.03
C VAL A 126 6.36 -13.28 2.48
N ASP A 127 5.37 -13.45 3.34
CA ASP A 127 3.98 -13.60 2.93
C ASP A 127 3.45 -12.34 2.22
N ASP A 128 3.75 -11.15 2.74
CA ASP A 128 3.31 -9.88 2.18
C ASP A 128 3.97 -9.63 0.81
N ASP A 129 5.29 -9.77 0.70
CA ASP A 129 6.01 -9.51 -0.55
C ASP A 129 5.60 -10.50 -1.66
N LEU A 130 5.38 -11.77 -1.30
CA LEU A 130 4.82 -12.74 -2.23
C LEU A 130 3.42 -12.33 -2.71
N ALA A 131 2.58 -11.79 -1.82
CA ALA A 131 1.26 -11.32 -2.20
C ALA A 131 1.32 -10.13 -3.17
N TYR A 132 2.35 -9.29 -3.11
CA TYR A 132 2.51 -8.15 -4.04
C TYR A 132 2.89 -8.60 -5.45
N VAL A 133 3.74 -9.63 -5.57
CA VAL A 133 4.25 -10.11 -6.88
C VAL A 133 3.41 -11.24 -7.49
N HIS A 134 2.47 -11.81 -6.75
CA HIS A 134 1.52 -12.80 -7.27
C HIS A 134 0.22 -12.14 -7.78
N PRO A 135 -0.61 -12.87 -8.53
CA PRO A 135 -1.93 -12.37 -8.94
C PRO A 135 -2.79 -11.98 -7.73
N TRP A 136 -3.33 -10.77 -7.74
CA TRP A 136 -4.12 -10.23 -6.62
C TRP A 136 -5.48 -10.92 -6.42
N GLY A 137 -5.92 -11.76 -7.39
CA GLY A 137 -7.20 -12.45 -7.33
C GLY A 137 -8.42 -11.56 -7.64
N PHE A 138 -8.20 -10.30 -8.02
CA PHE A 138 -9.23 -9.38 -8.52
C PHE A 138 -8.64 -8.47 -9.59
N ASP A 139 -9.52 -7.88 -10.40
CA ASP A 139 -9.18 -6.91 -11.43
C ASP A 139 -9.51 -5.49 -10.92
N PRO A 140 -8.56 -4.55 -10.87
CA PRO A 140 -8.81 -3.16 -10.47
C PRO A 140 -9.89 -2.46 -11.31
N THR A 141 -10.10 -2.86 -12.55
CA THR A 141 -11.16 -2.30 -13.42
C THR A 141 -12.58 -2.62 -12.93
N GLN A 142 -12.72 -3.62 -12.04
CA GLN A 142 -13.99 -4.03 -11.47
C GLN A 142 -14.32 -3.34 -10.14
N VAL A 143 -13.46 -2.43 -9.67
CA VAL A 143 -13.74 -1.67 -8.45
C VAL A 143 -14.76 -0.58 -8.76
N GLU A 144 -15.95 -0.70 -8.19
CA GLU A 144 -17.09 0.18 -8.44
C GLU A 144 -17.28 1.27 -7.37
N VAL A 145 -16.66 1.10 -6.19
CA VAL A 145 -16.75 2.09 -5.11
C VAL A 145 -15.73 3.21 -5.31
N PRO A 146 -15.98 4.44 -4.81
CA PRO A 146 -15.01 5.54 -4.91
C PRO A 146 -13.64 5.16 -4.33
N VAL A 147 -12.58 5.46 -5.07
CA VAL A 147 -11.19 5.21 -4.66
C VAL A 147 -10.40 6.52 -4.67
N LEU A 148 -9.70 6.79 -3.58
CA LEU A 148 -8.71 7.86 -3.51
C LEU A 148 -7.31 7.26 -3.48
N LEU A 149 -6.51 7.60 -4.48
CA LEU A 149 -5.09 7.25 -4.58
C LEU A 149 -4.25 8.47 -4.20
N VAL A 150 -3.39 8.34 -3.21
CA VAL A 150 -2.49 9.42 -2.76
C VAL A 150 -1.05 8.94 -2.87
N HIS A 151 -0.17 9.71 -3.52
CA HIS A 151 1.21 9.28 -3.71
C HIS A 151 2.20 10.44 -3.67
N GLY A 152 3.39 10.19 -3.10
CA GLY A 152 4.52 11.10 -3.17
C GLY A 152 5.30 10.94 -4.49
N GLU A 153 5.52 12.03 -5.24
CA GLU A 153 6.27 11.94 -6.51
C GLU A 153 7.77 11.63 -6.31
N LYS A 154 8.26 11.71 -5.08
CA LYS A 154 9.64 11.37 -4.72
C LYS A 154 9.77 10.03 -4.03
N ASP A 155 8.69 9.25 -4.00
CA ASP A 155 8.69 7.92 -3.41
C ASP A 155 9.67 7.00 -4.17
N ARG A 156 10.61 6.43 -3.41
CA ARG A 156 11.67 5.54 -3.91
C ARG A 156 11.49 4.10 -3.43
N ILE A 157 10.46 3.84 -2.62
CA ILE A 157 10.07 2.51 -2.17
C ILE A 157 9.02 1.96 -3.13
N VAL A 158 7.92 2.71 -3.30
CA VAL A 158 6.91 2.44 -4.32
C VAL A 158 6.81 3.68 -5.21
N PRO A 159 7.29 3.64 -6.44
CA PRO A 159 7.24 4.80 -7.34
C PRO A 159 5.81 5.25 -7.63
N ALA A 160 5.59 6.57 -7.78
CA ALA A 160 4.26 7.14 -8.03
C ALA A 160 3.59 6.60 -9.32
N ALA A 161 4.38 6.05 -10.24
CA ALA A 161 3.89 5.37 -11.46
C ALA A 161 2.87 4.27 -11.15
N HIS A 162 2.99 3.58 -10.00
CA HIS A 162 2.03 2.57 -9.54
C HIS A 162 0.63 3.17 -9.33
N SER A 163 0.52 4.26 -8.56
CA SER A 163 -0.77 4.93 -8.37
C SER A 163 -1.28 5.61 -9.64
N MET A 164 -0.40 6.12 -10.50
CA MET A 164 -0.78 6.66 -11.79
C MET A 164 -1.38 5.58 -12.70
N TRP A 165 -0.79 4.39 -12.70
CA TRP A 165 -1.33 3.24 -13.42
C TRP A 165 -2.70 2.84 -12.85
N LEU A 166 -2.84 2.69 -11.53
CA LEU A 166 -4.11 2.37 -10.88
C LEU A 166 -5.20 3.40 -11.18
N ALA A 167 -4.86 4.70 -11.22
CA ALA A 167 -5.80 5.76 -11.55
C ALA A 167 -6.36 5.66 -12.98
N ASN A 168 -5.60 5.04 -13.89
CA ASN A 168 -6.06 4.79 -15.27
C ASN A 168 -6.88 3.50 -15.38
N GLN A 169 -6.82 2.59 -14.39
CA GLN A 169 -7.54 1.32 -14.42
C GLN A 169 -8.84 1.37 -13.62
N VAL A 170 -8.82 1.97 -12.44
CA VAL A 170 -9.98 2.03 -11.55
C VAL A 170 -10.96 3.10 -12.04
N PRO A 171 -12.21 2.74 -12.44
CA PRO A 171 -13.11 3.67 -13.13
C PRO A 171 -13.51 4.91 -12.31
N VAL A 172 -13.52 4.78 -10.99
CA VAL A 172 -13.97 5.82 -10.05
C VAL A 172 -12.84 6.30 -9.13
N ALA A 173 -11.61 6.32 -9.65
CA ALA A 173 -10.44 6.77 -8.91
C ALA A 173 -10.23 8.29 -8.99
N GLU A 174 -9.89 8.89 -7.86
CA GLU A 174 -9.29 10.22 -7.73
C GLU A 174 -7.80 10.05 -7.39
N LEU A 175 -6.90 10.69 -8.14
CA LEU A 175 -5.45 10.65 -7.88
C LEU A 175 -4.97 11.99 -7.31
N ARG A 176 -4.23 11.93 -6.22
CA ARG A 176 -3.57 13.09 -5.60
C ARG A 176 -2.07 12.84 -5.49
N LEU A 177 -1.29 13.47 -6.35
CA LEU A 177 0.17 13.46 -6.27
C LEU A 177 0.67 14.57 -5.34
N ARG A 178 1.78 14.29 -4.65
CA ARG A 178 2.46 15.23 -3.75
C ARG A 178 3.91 15.43 -4.22
N PRO A 179 4.21 16.56 -4.88
CA PRO A 179 5.48 16.77 -5.63
C PRO A 179 6.75 16.61 -4.79
N HIS A 180 6.68 16.87 -3.49
CA HIS A 180 7.84 16.89 -2.59
C HIS A 180 7.84 15.76 -1.56
N ALA A 181 6.82 14.92 -1.54
CA ALA A 181 6.71 13.83 -0.59
C ALA A 181 7.36 12.54 -1.15
N GLY A 182 8.00 11.79 -0.26
CA GLY A 182 8.41 10.41 -0.46
C GLY A 182 7.40 9.44 0.15
N HIS A 183 7.86 8.25 0.51
CA HIS A 183 7.02 7.14 0.98
C HIS A 183 6.39 7.40 2.36
N ILE A 184 7.17 7.91 3.29
CA ILE A 184 6.72 8.16 4.67
C ILE A 184 6.08 9.53 4.80
N SER A 185 6.69 10.55 4.18
CA SER A 185 6.20 11.92 4.30
C SER A 185 4.82 12.12 3.68
N VAL A 186 4.44 11.31 2.68
CA VAL A 186 3.07 11.33 2.10
C VAL A 186 2.00 10.84 3.08
N LEU A 187 2.35 10.07 4.11
CA LEU A 187 1.41 9.64 5.15
C LEU A 187 0.78 10.82 5.91
N GLY A 188 1.38 12.00 5.85
CA GLY A 188 0.78 13.24 6.34
C GLY A 188 -0.58 13.57 5.71
N GLU A 189 -0.89 13.03 4.54
CA GLU A 189 -2.20 13.14 3.88
C GLU A 189 -3.29 12.27 4.52
N GLY A 190 -2.95 11.39 5.44
CA GLY A 190 -3.88 10.44 6.07
C GLY A 190 -5.12 11.12 6.66
N VAL A 191 -4.96 12.28 7.33
CA VAL A 191 -6.09 13.03 7.88
C VAL A 191 -7.02 13.55 6.78
N ALA A 192 -6.45 14.05 5.67
CA ALA A 192 -7.24 14.51 4.53
C ALA A 192 -7.95 13.35 3.83
N ALA A 193 -7.28 12.19 3.74
CA ALA A 193 -7.85 10.96 3.20
C ALA A 193 -9.01 10.43 4.07
N MET A 194 -8.86 10.40 5.39
CA MET A 194 -9.95 10.02 6.30
C MET A 194 -11.15 10.97 6.20
N LYS A 195 -10.92 12.29 6.10
CA LYS A 195 -11.99 13.26 5.86
C LYS A 195 -12.69 13.06 4.52
N TRP A 196 -11.97 12.60 3.50
CA TRP A 196 -12.57 12.25 2.20
C TRP A 196 -13.50 11.04 2.36
N LEU A 197 -13.08 9.97 3.06
CA LEU A 197 -13.91 8.80 3.35
C LEU A 197 -15.16 9.14 4.18
N THR A 198 -15.04 10.01 5.18
CA THR A 198 -16.20 10.37 6.03
C THR A 198 -17.30 11.08 5.25
N ARG A 199 -17.00 11.81 4.17
CA ARG A 199 -18.01 12.44 3.30
C ARG A 199 -18.84 11.40 2.55
N LEU A 200 -18.22 10.30 2.10
CA LEU A 200 -18.93 9.22 1.42
C LEU A 200 -19.98 8.54 2.32
N GLY A 201 -19.74 8.51 3.62
CA GLY A 201 -20.70 7.97 4.60
C GLY A 201 -21.83 8.94 4.99
N ALA A 202 -21.68 10.23 4.71
CA ALA A 202 -22.69 11.24 5.03
C ALA A 202 -23.77 11.38 3.92
N ASP A 203 -23.43 10.97 2.70
CA ASP A 203 -24.28 11.08 1.51
C ASP A 203 -25.07 9.79 1.21
N GLY A 204 -24.99 8.77 2.06
CA GLY A 204 -25.63 7.44 1.95
C GLY A 204 -26.36 7.05 3.21
#